data_54a957619f6a0a23f2db7d696072e7e1
#
_entry.id   54a957619f6a0a23f2db7d696072e7e1
#
_cell.length_a   1.000
_cell.length_b   1.000
_cell.length_c   1.000
_cell.angle_alpha   90.00
_cell.angle_beta   90.00
_cell.angle_gamma   90.00
#
_symmetry.space_group_name_H-M   'P 1'
#
loop_
_entity.id
_entity.type
_entity.pdbx_description
1 polymer ?
#
loop_
_entity_poly.entity_id
_entity_poly.type
_entity_poly.pdbx_seq_one_letter_code
_entity_poly.pdbx_strand_id
1 'polypeptide(L)'
;MKKSDFFYDLPQELIAQHPAEPRDSSRLMVLDKKTGAVKHDIFHNIAQYIEPGDCLILNDTKVLPARLYGTRVDTGSVVEFLLLNNKGDDIWEVITGPGKKARKGHRFTFHDMLFAEIVDVLPDGNRLAKFTYDGVFFELLDKIGEMPLPHYITEKLEDNDRYQTVYARERGSAAAPTAGLHFTPELLDSLREKGVGVGFVTLHVGLGTFRPVKAENVEDHHMHSEHYMLPEATAKLINLSLIHISEPTRPR
;
A
#
# COMPACT_ATOMS: atom_id res chain seq x y z
N MET A 1 2.25 10.55 24.41
CA MET A 1 3.14 11.15 23.39
C MET A 1 2.30 12.01 22.46
N LYS A 2 2.75 13.21 22.08
CA LYS A 2 1.98 14.11 21.23
C LYS A 2 2.39 13.96 19.77
N LYS A 3 1.45 14.20 18.86
CA LYS A 3 1.74 14.26 17.42
C LYS A 3 2.83 15.30 17.09
N SER A 4 2.85 16.42 17.82
CA SER A 4 3.87 17.47 17.67
C SER A 4 5.31 17.01 17.97
N ASP A 5 5.48 15.95 18.77
CA ASP A 5 6.81 15.42 19.12
C ASP A 5 7.52 14.78 17.91
N PHE A 6 6.77 14.49 16.83
CA PHE A 6 7.25 13.93 15.57
C PHE A 6 7.39 14.98 14.45
N PHE A 7 7.07 16.24 14.76
CA PHE A 7 7.15 17.29 13.76
C PHE A 7 8.59 17.68 13.49
N TYR A 8 8.92 17.80 12.23
CA TYR A 8 10.14 18.42 11.74
C TYR A 8 9.85 19.16 10.43
N ASP A 9 10.66 20.15 10.11
CA ASP A 9 10.55 20.87 8.84
C ASP A 9 11.14 20.01 7.72
N LEU A 10 10.30 19.61 6.77
CA LEU A 10 10.70 18.84 5.59
C LEU A 10 10.52 19.69 4.34
N PRO A 11 11.61 20.24 3.78
CA PRO A 11 11.54 20.99 2.52
C PRO A 11 11.01 20.14 1.37
N GLN A 12 10.14 20.70 0.56
CA GLN A 12 9.47 20.00 -0.55
C GLN A 12 10.47 19.44 -1.57
N GLU A 13 11.57 20.14 -1.81
CA GLU A 13 12.64 19.73 -2.72
C GLU A 13 13.38 18.45 -2.27
N LEU A 14 13.23 18.05 -0.99
CA LEU A 14 13.79 16.79 -0.49
C LEU A 14 12.85 15.59 -0.68
N ILE A 15 11.63 15.81 -1.17
CA ILE A 15 10.67 14.75 -1.48
C ILE A 15 10.85 14.36 -2.95
N ALA A 16 11.49 13.22 -3.17
CA ALA A 16 11.68 12.70 -4.53
C ALA A 16 10.33 12.43 -5.20
N GLN A 17 10.15 12.91 -6.41
CA GLN A 17 8.93 12.72 -7.21
C GLN A 17 9.03 11.51 -8.14
N HIS A 18 10.23 11.06 -8.44
CA HIS A 18 10.52 9.89 -9.27
C HIS A 18 11.29 8.84 -8.48
N PRO A 19 11.00 7.54 -8.68
CA PRO A 19 11.77 6.47 -8.05
C PRO A 19 13.19 6.39 -8.63
N ALA A 20 14.12 5.87 -7.82
CA ALA A 20 15.48 5.58 -8.30
C ALA A 20 15.48 4.44 -9.32
N GLU A 21 16.34 4.52 -10.34
CA GLU A 21 16.61 3.47 -11.31
C GLU A 21 18.10 3.11 -11.32
N PRO A 22 18.45 1.83 -11.22
CA PRO A 22 17.58 0.68 -10.89
C PRO A 22 16.96 0.76 -9.48
N ARG A 23 15.95 -0.07 -9.19
CA ARG A 23 15.18 -0.04 -7.92
C ARG A 23 16.05 -0.11 -6.68
N ASP A 24 17.09 -0.93 -6.71
CA ASP A 24 18.02 -1.20 -5.61
C ASP A 24 19.14 -0.15 -5.47
N SER A 25 19.17 0.86 -6.36
CA SER A 25 20.09 2.00 -6.23
C SER A 25 19.65 3.04 -5.20
N SER A 26 18.50 2.85 -4.58
CA SER A 26 17.99 3.74 -3.52
C SER A 26 18.93 3.78 -2.32
N ARG A 27 18.96 4.93 -1.64
CA ARG A 27 19.73 5.10 -0.41
C ARG A 27 19.17 4.23 0.71
N LEU A 28 20.07 3.60 1.47
CA LEU A 28 19.77 2.81 2.65
C LEU A 28 20.34 3.51 3.89
N MET A 29 19.51 3.69 4.90
CA MET A 29 19.93 4.11 6.22
C MET A 29 19.97 2.89 7.14
N VAL A 30 21.12 2.59 7.71
CA VAL A 30 21.32 1.50 8.67
C VAL A 30 21.46 2.12 10.05
N LEU A 31 20.55 1.78 10.96
CA LEU A 31 20.50 2.26 12.32
C LEU A 31 20.88 1.15 13.30
N ASP A 32 21.94 1.35 14.06
CA ASP A 32 22.28 0.46 15.17
C ASP A 32 21.37 0.74 16.36
N LYS A 33 20.52 -0.24 16.70
CA LYS A 33 19.52 -0.12 17.76
C LYS A 33 20.13 0.10 19.15
N LYS A 34 21.35 -0.40 19.41
CA LYS A 34 21.99 -0.35 20.73
C LYS A 34 22.73 0.97 20.95
N THR A 35 23.41 1.44 19.93
CA THR A 35 24.28 2.62 20.01
C THR A 35 23.62 3.89 19.47
N GLY A 36 22.54 3.76 18.65
CA GLY A 36 21.96 4.84 17.90
C GLY A 36 22.80 5.31 16.71
N ALA A 37 23.91 4.64 16.41
CA ALA A 37 24.78 5.01 15.30
C ALA A 37 24.05 4.83 13.96
N VAL A 38 24.23 5.79 13.06
CA VAL A 38 23.66 5.80 11.72
C VAL A 38 24.76 5.60 10.70
N LYS A 39 24.57 4.64 9.79
CA LYS A 39 25.42 4.44 8.61
C LYS A 39 24.56 4.64 7.37
N HIS A 40 25.10 5.29 6.35
CA HIS A 40 24.48 5.40 5.03
C HIS A 40 25.07 4.39 4.07
N ASP A 41 24.21 3.75 3.29
CA ASP A 41 24.55 2.74 2.29
C ASP A 41 23.59 2.87 1.10
N ILE A 42 23.67 1.93 0.15
CA ILE A 42 22.76 1.76 -0.97
C ILE A 42 22.00 0.44 -0.77
N PHE A 43 20.71 0.41 -1.14
CA PHE A 43 19.85 -0.75 -0.91
C PHE A 43 20.38 -2.04 -1.55
N HIS A 44 21.06 -1.94 -2.67
CA HIS A 44 21.76 -3.08 -3.31
C HIS A 44 22.62 -3.89 -2.32
N ASN A 45 23.19 -3.23 -1.32
CA ASN A 45 24.04 -3.83 -0.30
C ASN A 45 23.28 -4.46 0.87
N ILE A 46 21.94 -4.54 0.83
CA ILE A 46 21.12 -5.05 1.95
C ILE A 46 21.53 -6.47 2.39
N ALA A 47 22.00 -7.28 1.44
CA ALA A 47 22.48 -8.62 1.72
C ALA A 47 23.66 -8.69 2.72
N GLN A 48 24.40 -7.59 2.94
CA GLN A 48 25.48 -7.53 3.93
C GLN A 48 24.96 -7.46 5.37
N TYR A 49 23.69 -7.10 5.55
CA TYR A 49 23.04 -6.92 6.85
C TYR A 49 22.11 -8.07 7.24
N ILE A 50 22.02 -9.09 6.39
CA ILE A 50 21.15 -10.27 6.58
C ILE A 50 22.05 -11.50 6.57
N GLU A 51 21.98 -12.32 7.63
CA GLU A 51 22.86 -13.49 7.80
C GLU A 51 22.22 -14.77 7.25
N PRO A 52 23.02 -15.80 6.89
CA PRO A 52 22.49 -17.14 6.58
C PRO A 52 21.65 -17.66 7.75
N GLY A 53 20.45 -18.19 7.45
CA GLY A 53 19.50 -18.66 8.45
C GLY A 53 18.48 -17.61 8.90
N ASP A 54 18.69 -16.32 8.56
CA ASP A 54 17.65 -15.31 8.73
C ASP A 54 16.44 -15.59 7.83
N CYS A 55 15.30 -15.01 8.19
CA CYS A 55 14.06 -15.11 7.44
C CYS A 55 13.55 -13.72 7.05
N LEU A 56 13.46 -13.47 5.75
CA LEU A 56 12.88 -12.26 5.18
C LEU A 56 11.41 -12.51 4.83
N ILE A 57 10.49 -11.79 5.48
CA ILE A 57 9.05 -11.86 5.20
C ILE A 57 8.64 -10.64 4.43
N LEU A 58 8.04 -10.86 3.27
CA LEU A 58 7.65 -9.85 2.30
C LEU A 58 6.12 -9.84 2.11
N ASN A 59 5.57 -8.67 1.81
CA ASN A 59 4.15 -8.51 1.51
C ASN A 59 3.94 -8.59 0.00
N ASP A 60 3.29 -9.66 -0.49
CA ASP A 60 3.04 -9.92 -1.90
C ASP A 60 1.74 -9.31 -2.45
N THR A 61 1.14 -8.39 -1.70
CA THR A 61 -0.04 -7.68 -2.17
C THR A 61 0.24 -6.92 -3.46
N LYS A 62 -0.76 -6.89 -4.34
CA LYS A 62 -0.74 -6.11 -5.59
C LYS A 62 -1.70 -4.93 -5.48
N VAL A 63 -1.18 -3.73 -5.77
CA VAL A 63 -1.97 -2.50 -5.76
C VAL A 63 -2.94 -2.51 -6.92
N LEU A 64 -4.18 -2.12 -6.64
CA LEU A 64 -5.20 -1.90 -7.65
C LEU A 64 -5.07 -0.46 -8.21
N PRO A 65 -5.35 -0.22 -9.50
CA PRO A 65 -5.57 1.13 -10.02
C PRO A 65 -6.92 1.64 -9.50
N ALA A 66 -6.96 1.87 -8.19
CA ALA A 66 -8.17 2.07 -7.40
C ALA A 66 -8.74 3.50 -7.47
N ARG A 67 -8.04 4.43 -8.14
CA ARG A 67 -8.50 5.81 -8.34
C ARG A 67 -9.25 5.93 -9.66
N LEU A 68 -10.51 6.32 -9.59
CA LEU A 68 -11.40 6.47 -10.74
C LEU A 68 -11.98 7.88 -10.76
N TYR A 69 -12.21 8.43 -11.95
CA TYR A 69 -12.93 9.70 -12.13
C TYR A 69 -14.27 9.44 -12.79
N GLY A 70 -15.35 9.52 -12.01
CA GLY A 70 -16.70 9.31 -12.49
C GLY A 70 -17.39 10.62 -12.83
N THR A 71 -18.08 10.63 -13.98
CA THR A 71 -18.97 11.73 -14.38
C THR A 71 -20.37 11.45 -13.86
N ARG A 72 -20.92 12.37 -13.07
CA ARG A 72 -22.26 12.24 -12.53
C ARG A 72 -23.30 12.39 -13.66
N VAL A 73 -24.19 11.42 -13.76
CA VAL A 73 -25.11 11.28 -14.93
C VAL A 73 -26.07 12.48 -15.09
N ASP A 74 -26.57 13.04 -13.98
CA ASP A 74 -27.56 14.12 -14.02
C ASP A 74 -26.97 15.54 -14.17
N THR A 75 -25.71 15.74 -13.75
CA THR A 75 -25.09 17.09 -13.71
C THR A 75 -23.81 17.23 -14.52
N GLY A 76 -23.25 16.13 -15.04
CA GLY A 76 -21.94 16.14 -15.71
C GLY A 76 -20.75 16.45 -14.78
N SER A 77 -20.97 16.56 -13.47
CA SER A 77 -19.90 16.88 -12.53
C SER A 77 -18.95 15.71 -12.36
N VAL A 78 -17.65 15.94 -12.47
CA VAL A 78 -16.62 14.94 -12.19
C VAL A 78 -16.45 14.78 -10.68
N VAL A 79 -16.32 13.52 -10.25
CA VAL A 79 -16.08 13.11 -8.87
C VAL A 79 -15.02 12.03 -8.87
N GLU A 80 -14.01 12.20 -8.04
CA GLU A 80 -13.01 11.16 -7.77
C GLU A 80 -13.61 10.07 -6.89
N PHE A 81 -13.36 8.83 -7.25
CA PHE A 81 -13.65 7.64 -6.46
C PHE A 81 -12.34 6.93 -6.16
N LEU A 82 -12.16 6.58 -4.91
CA LEU A 82 -11.03 5.77 -4.48
C LEU A 82 -11.58 4.50 -3.84
N LEU A 83 -11.38 3.37 -4.49
CA LEU A 83 -11.85 2.06 -4.03
C LEU A 83 -11.09 1.63 -2.78
N LEU A 84 -11.82 1.14 -1.75
CA LEU A 84 -11.25 0.68 -0.49
C LEU A 84 -11.37 -0.83 -0.33
N ASN A 85 -12.60 -1.25 -0.05
CA ASN A 85 -12.92 -2.62 0.33
C ASN A 85 -14.07 -3.14 -0.51
N ASN A 86 -13.90 -4.31 -1.09
CA ASN A 86 -15.00 -5.05 -1.70
C ASN A 86 -15.89 -5.64 -0.58
N LYS A 87 -17.18 -5.33 -0.62
CA LYS A 87 -18.19 -5.83 0.33
C LYS A 87 -18.99 -7.01 -0.22
N GLY A 88 -18.66 -7.49 -1.42
CA GLY A 88 -19.45 -8.48 -2.16
C GLY A 88 -20.54 -7.85 -3.03
N ASP A 89 -21.14 -8.64 -3.92
CA ASP A 89 -22.26 -8.24 -4.79
C ASP A 89 -22.00 -6.95 -5.60
N ASP A 90 -20.75 -6.76 -6.04
CA ASP A 90 -20.28 -5.56 -6.75
C ASP A 90 -20.42 -4.26 -5.94
N ILE A 91 -20.56 -4.36 -4.63
CA ILE A 91 -20.57 -3.21 -3.73
C ILE A 91 -19.16 -2.98 -3.19
N TRP A 92 -18.69 -1.76 -3.37
CA TRP A 92 -17.40 -1.31 -2.85
C TRP A 92 -17.59 -0.17 -1.87
N GLU A 93 -16.84 -0.23 -0.79
CA GLU A 93 -16.61 0.94 0.02
C GLU A 93 -15.62 1.85 -0.70
N VAL A 94 -15.96 3.15 -0.81
CA VAL A 94 -15.18 4.12 -1.56
C VAL A 94 -15.07 5.45 -0.81
N ILE A 95 -13.95 6.14 -0.97
CA ILE A 95 -13.87 7.58 -0.68
C ILE A 95 -14.23 8.34 -1.95
N THR A 96 -14.93 9.46 -1.82
CA THR A 96 -15.29 10.31 -2.97
C THR A 96 -14.86 11.76 -2.73
N GLY A 97 -14.26 12.36 -3.73
CA GLY A 97 -13.83 13.75 -3.73
C GLY A 97 -14.41 14.58 -4.89
N PRO A 98 -15.18 15.66 -4.65
CA PRO A 98 -15.74 16.15 -3.38
C PRO A 98 -16.99 15.35 -2.93
N GLY A 99 -17.01 14.95 -1.67
CA GLY A 99 -18.06 14.09 -1.11
C GLY A 99 -19.49 14.66 -1.19
N LYS A 100 -19.65 15.98 -1.22
CA LYS A 100 -20.97 16.64 -1.37
C LYS A 100 -21.67 16.30 -2.69
N LYS A 101 -20.91 15.89 -3.71
CA LYS A 101 -21.41 15.52 -5.04
C LYS A 101 -21.79 14.04 -5.15
N ALA A 102 -21.42 13.20 -4.17
CA ALA A 102 -21.68 11.76 -4.14
C ALA A 102 -22.59 11.40 -2.95
N ARG A 103 -23.91 11.62 -3.12
CA ARG A 103 -24.95 11.31 -2.13
C ARG A 103 -25.68 10.04 -2.53
N LYS A 104 -26.37 9.39 -1.59
CA LYS A 104 -27.22 8.22 -1.85
C LYS A 104 -28.15 8.45 -3.03
N GLY A 105 -28.22 7.50 -3.95
CA GLY A 105 -28.99 7.54 -5.18
C GLY A 105 -28.33 8.25 -6.37
N HIS A 106 -27.18 8.92 -6.17
CA HIS A 106 -26.45 9.51 -7.29
C HIS A 106 -25.79 8.43 -8.13
N ARG A 107 -25.85 8.60 -9.47
CA ARG A 107 -25.28 7.70 -10.45
C ARG A 107 -24.11 8.33 -11.21
N PHE A 108 -23.15 7.51 -11.56
CA PHE A 108 -21.91 7.92 -12.20
C PHE A 108 -21.57 6.97 -13.35
N THR A 109 -20.95 7.51 -14.39
CA THR A 109 -20.33 6.74 -15.46
C THR A 109 -18.83 6.98 -15.47
N PHE A 110 -18.06 5.94 -15.77
CA PHE A 110 -16.60 5.96 -15.90
C PHE A 110 -16.29 5.48 -17.32
N HIS A 111 -15.97 6.41 -18.20
CA HIS A 111 -15.67 6.17 -19.62
C HIS A 111 -16.72 5.31 -20.37
N ASP A 112 -17.98 5.36 -19.94
CA ASP A 112 -19.10 4.54 -20.46
C ASP A 112 -18.87 3.02 -20.45
N MET A 113 -17.87 2.58 -19.68
CA MET A 113 -17.53 1.16 -19.50
C MET A 113 -17.90 0.62 -18.12
N LEU A 114 -17.90 1.49 -17.12
CA LEU A 114 -18.23 1.15 -15.74
C LEU A 114 -19.21 2.19 -15.21
N PHE A 115 -20.23 1.72 -14.49
CA PHE A 115 -21.25 2.57 -13.87
C PHE A 115 -21.28 2.33 -12.38
N ALA A 116 -21.65 3.33 -11.59
CA ALA A 116 -21.83 3.18 -10.16
C ALA A 116 -23.05 3.95 -9.65
N GLU A 117 -23.72 3.39 -8.65
CA GLU A 117 -24.74 4.07 -7.85
C GLU A 117 -24.28 4.12 -6.39
N ILE A 118 -24.39 5.28 -5.75
CA ILE A 118 -24.16 5.39 -4.31
C ILE A 118 -25.38 4.79 -3.60
N VAL A 119 -25.20 3.62 -2.99
CA VAL A 119 -26.26 2.92 -2.28
C VAL A 119 -26.38 3.33 -0.83
N ASP A 120 -25.26 3.79 -0.21
CA ASP A 120 -25.29 4.33 1.15
C ASP A 120 -24.11 5.25 1.46
N VAL A 121 -24.21 5.97 2.59
CA VAL A 121 -23.15 6.83 3.13
C VAL A 121 -22.86 6.39 4.57
N LEU A 122 -21.62 6.00 4.82
CA LEU A 122 -21.18 5.48 6.11
C LEU A 122 -20.92 6.59 7.13
N PRO A 123 -20.94 6.31 8.44
CA PRO A 123 -20.73 7.31 9.49
C PRO A 123 -19.38 8.03 9.43
N ASP A 124 -18.35 7.34 8.92
CA ASP A 124 -16.99 7.90 8.73
C ASP A 124 -16.86 8.78 7.48
N GLY A 125 -17.96 8.90 6.72
CA GLY A 125 -18.03 9.68 5.49
C GLY A 125 -17.65 8.92 4.23
N ASN A 126 -17.28 7.65 4.30
CA ASN A 126 -17.13 6.78 3.14
C ASN A 126 -18.51 6.49 2.48
N ARG A 127 -18.51 5.99 1.27
CA ARG A 127 -19.72 5.60 0.54
C ARG A 127 -19.68 4.12 0.23
N LEU A 128 -20.87 3.54 0.15
CA LEU A 128 -21.05 2.26 -0.51
C LEU A 128 -21.53 2.55 -1.94
N ALA A 129 -20.73 2.12 -2.91
CA ALA A 129 -21.02 2.26 -4.32
C ALA A 129 -21.25 0.87 -4.92
N LYS A 130 -22.41 0.66 -5.53
CA LYS A 130 -22.70 -0.54 -6.30
C LYS A 130 -22.30 -0.31 -7.75
N PHE A 131 -21.40 -1.13 -8.26
CA PHE A 131 -20.92 -1.06 -9.62
C PHE A 131 -21.75 -1.95 -10.54
N THR A 132 -21.89 -1.51 -11.79
CA THR A 132 -22.53 -2.25 -12.88
C THR A 132 -21.65 -2.13 -14.12
N TYR A 133 -21.35 -3.24 -14.76
CA TYR A 133 -20.41 -3.32 -15.88
C TYR A 133 -20.70 -4.57 -16.72
N ASP A 134 -20.12 -4.62 -17.91
CA ASP A 134 -20.05 -5.81 -18.75
C ASP A 134 -18.61 -6.32 -18.77
N GLY A 135 -18.42 -7.64 -18.59
CA GLY A 135 -17.11 -8.28 -18.56
C GLY A 135 -16.53 -8.47 -17.16
N VAL A 136 -15.21 -8.26 -17.00
CA VAL A 136 -14.46 -8.49 -15.76
C VAL A 136 -14.07 -7.17 -15.11
N PHE A 137 -14.52 -6.95 -13.88
CA PHE A 137 -14.30 -5.70 -13.14
C PHE A 137 -12.84 -5.25 -13.09
N PHE A 138 -11.94 -6.18 -12.76
CA PHE A 138 -10.52 -5.85 -12.63
C PHE A 138 -9.84 -5.51 -13.97
N GLU A 139 -10.31 -6.07 -15.08
CA GLU A 139 -9.82 -5.69 -16.42
C GLU A 139 -10.27 -4.27 -16.80
N LEU A 140 -11.46 -3.89 -16.37
CA LEU A 140 -11.95 -2.53 -16.54
C LEU A 140 -11.16 -1.56 -15.69
N LEU A 141 -10.88 -1.90 -14.43
CA LEU A 141 -10.02 -1.08 -13.57
C LEU A 141 -8.63 -0.89 -14.17
N ASP A 142 -8.02 -1.94 -14.72
CA ASP A 142 -6.70 -1.85 -15.37
C ASP A 142 -6.70 -0.88 -16.58
N LYS A 143 -7.87 -0.69 -17.23
CA LYS A 143 -8.03 0.21 -18.39
C LYS A 143 -8.29 1.67 -18.03
N ILE A 144 -9.09 1.91 -16.99
CA ILE A 144 -9.60 3.26 -16.69
C ILE A 144 -9.16 3.80 -15.32
N GLY A 145 -8.57 2.96 -14.48
CA GLY A 145 -8.13 3.33 -13.15
C GLY A 145 -6.71 3.88 -13.14
N GLU A 146 -6.45 4.74 -12.17
CA GLU A 146 -5.12 5.27 -11.89
C GLU A 146 -4.57 4.70 -10.57
N MET A 147 -3.23 4.57 -10.49
CA MET A 147 -2.56 4.16 -9.27
C MET A 147 -2.74 5.22 -8.16
N PRO A 148 -3.21 4.83 -6.97
CA PRO A 148 -3.41 5.75 -5.86
C PRO A 148 -2.08 6.08 -5.17
N LEU A 149 -1.30 6.98 -5.75
CA LEU A 149 -0.04 7.43 -5.15
C LEU A 149 -0.27 8.25 -3.89
N PRO A 150 0.69 8.27 -2.94
CA PRO A 150 0.66 9.17 -1.78
C PRO A 150 0.56 10.64 -2.19
N HIS A 151 -0.09 11.47 -1.39
CA HIS A 151 -0.38 12.88 -1.72
C HIS A 151 0.85 13.75 -1.96
N TYR A 152 2.01 13.38 -1.41
CA TYR A 152 3.26 14.13 -1.60
C TYR A 152 3.94 13.82 -2.95
N ILE A 153 3.46 12.83 -3.69
CA ILE A 153 3.84 12.58 -5.09
C ILE A 153 2.81 13.29 -5.98
N THR A 154 3.25 14.34 -6.64
CA THR A 154 2.42 15.19 -7.53
C THR A 154 2.66 14.90 -9.00
N GLU A 155 3.79 14.31 -9.32
CA GLU A 155 4.13 13.91 -10.68
C GLU A 155 3.37 12.66 -11.10
N LYS A 156 2.98 12.61 -12.36
CA LYS A 156 2.27 11.47 -12.93
C LYS A 156 3.23 10.27 -13.07
N LEU A 157 2.77 9.12 -12.64
CA LEU A 157 3.51 7.87 -12.82
C LEU A 157 3.40 7.44 -14.30
N GLU A 158 4.54 7.31 -14.97
CA GLU A 158 4.60 6.89 -16.38
C GLU A 158 4.43 5.37 -16.52
N ASP A 159 4.97 4.61 -15.58
CA ASP A 159 4.90 3.16 -15.53
C ASP A 159 4.24 2.69 -14.22
N ASN A 160 3.02 2.16 -14.33
CA ASN A 160 2.25 1.67 -13.18
C ASN A 160 2.95 0.50 -12.46
N ASP A 161 3.72 -0.32 -13.17
CA ASP A 161 4.45 -1.44 -12.57
C ASP A 161 5.60 -0.95 -11.67
N ARG A 162 6.00 0.31 -11.81
CA ARG A 162 7.00 0.91 -10.91
C ARG A 162 6.48 1.10 -9.48
N TYR A 163 5.17 1.21 -9.29
CA TYR A 163 4.51 1.26 -7.97
C TYR A 163 4.01 -0.12 -7.53
N GLN A 164 4.62 -1.20 -8.05
CA GLN A 164 4.43 -2.58 -7.62
C GLN A 164 5.76 -3.18 -7.18
N THR A 165 5.72 -4.09 -6.20
CA THR A 165 6.89 -4.93 -5.91
C THR A 165 7.08 -5.94 -7.01
N VAL A 166 8.32 -6.39 -7.25
CA VAL A 166 8.64 -7.40 -8.27
C VAL A 166 8.02 -8.78 -7.99
N TYR A 167 7.50 -8.96 -6.78
CA TYR A 167 6.82 -10.18 -6.32
C TYR A 167 5.33 -9.95 -6.02
N ALA A 168 4.74 -8.82 -6.43
CA ALA A 168 3.33 -8.53 -6.24
C ALA A 168 2.46 -9.56 -6.97
N ARG A 169 1.53 -10.20 -6.24
CA ARG A 169 0.70 -11.28 -6.75
C ARG A 169 -0.78 -11.11 -6.42
N GLU A 170 -1.10 -10.97 -5.13
CA GLU A 170 -2.46 -10.97 -4.62
C GLU A 170 -3.10 -9.58 -4.73
N ARG A 171 -4.07 -9.43 -5.64
CA ARG A 171 -4.77 -8.15 -5.88
C ARG A 171 -5.67 -7.76 -4.72
N GLY A 172 -5.66 -6.49 -4.30
CA GLY A 172 -6.59 -6.00 -3.26
C GLY A 172 -6.10 -4.79 -2.46
N SER A 173 -4.88 -4.33 -2.68
CA SER A 173 -4.31 -3.21 -1.92
C SER A 173 -4.60 -1.86 -2.57
N ALA A 174 -4.81 -0.85 -1.73
CA ALA A 174 -4.89 0.55 -2.16
C ALA A 174 -3.52 1.27 -2.10
N ALA A 175 -2.52 0.67 -1.45
CA ALA A 175 -1.16 1.23 -1.37
C ALA A 175 -0.11 0.13 -1.49
N ALA A 176 1.04 0.48 -2.07
CA ALA A 176 2.17 -0.44 -2.17
C ALA A 176 2.89 -0.63 -0.83
N PRO A 177 3.43 -1.83 -0.53
CA PRO A 177 4.39 -2.02 0.55
C PRO A 177 5.73 -1.38 0.14
N THR A 178 5.85 -0.08 0.38
CA THR A 178 6.90 0.78 -0.21
C THR A 178 8.32 0.32 0.07
N ALA A 179 8.60 -0.28 1.24
CA ALA A 179 9.90 -0.87 1.54
C ALA A 179 10.27 -2.01 0.57
N GLY A 180 9.28 -2.72 0.05
CA GLY A 180 9.47 -3.80 -0.92
C GLY A 180 9.79 -3.34 -2.34
N LEU A 181 9.52 -2.07 -2.67
CA LEU A 181 9.74 -1.52 -4.02
C LEU A 181 11.23 -1.46 -4.42
N HIS A 182 12.13 -1.58 -3.46
CA HIS A 182 13.57 -1.53 -3.68
C HIS A 182 14.18 -2.87 -4.09
N PHE A 183 13.47 -3.99 -3.88
CA PHE A 183 13.96 -5.30 -4.28
C PHE A 183 13.91 -5.51 -5.78
N THR A 184 14.95 -6.15 -6.31
CA THR A 184 14.98 -6.74 -7.64
C THR A 184 14.90 -8.27 -7.54
N PRO A 185 14.51 -8.99 -8.62
CA PRO A 185 14.54 -10.45 -8.63
C PRO A 185 15.94 -10.99 -8.30
N GLU A 186 16.98 -10.39 -8.87
CA GLU A 186 18.38 -10.81 -8.70
C GLU A 186 18.84 -10.66 -7.24
N LEU A 187 18.44 -9.57 -6.58
CA LEU A 187 18.75 -9.34 -5.17
C LEU A 187 18.05 -10.38 -4.27
N LEU A 188 16.80 -10.72 -4.56
CA LEU A 188 16.09 -11.79 -3.83
C LEU A 188 16.73 -13.16 -4.06
N ASP A 189 17.18 -13.44 -5.26
CA ASP A 189 17.86 -14.71 -5.57
C ASP A 189 19.22 -14.79 -4.86
N SER A 190 20.00 -13.71 -4.84
CA SER A 190 21.25 -13.65 -4.09
C SER A 190 21.08 -13.89 -2.58
N LEU A 191 19.98 -13.40 -1.99
CA LEU A 191 19.63 -13.67 -0.60
C LEU A 191 19.29 -15.16 -0.37
N ARG A 192 18.54 -15.78 -1.27
CA ARG A 192 18.26 -17.24 -1.21
C ARG A 192 19.52 -18.06 -1.33
N GLU A 193 20.43 -17.72 -2.26
CA GLU A 193 21.73 -18.37 -2.43
C GLU A 193 22.61 -18.21 -1.19
N LYS A 194 22.51 -17.08 -0.48
CA LYS A 194 23.17 -16.85 0.80
C LYS A 194 22.61 -17.73 1.94
N GLY A 195 21.48 -18.42 1.73
CA GLY A 195 20.83 -19.23 2.76
C GLY A 195 19.82 -18.46 3.62
N VAL A 196 19.31 -17.34 3.13
CA VAL A 196 18.23 -16.57 3.76
C VAL A 196 16.89 -17.18 3.36
N GLY A 197 16.03 -17.46 4.33
CA GLY A 197 14.66 -17.86 4.08
C GLY A 197 13.84 -16.69 3.55
N VAL A 198 13.10 -16.87 2.44
CA VAL A 198 12.22 -15.85 1.89
C VAL A 198 10.78 -16.36 1.90
N GLY A 199 9.94 -15.73 2.70
CA GLY A 199 8.52 -16.03 2.83
C GLY A 199 7.64 -14.85 2.44
N PHE A 200 6.37 -15.14 2.11
CA PHE A 200 5.40 -14.12 1.72
C PHE A 200 4.18 -14.17 2.63
N VAL A 201 3.68 -12.99 2.93
CA VAL A 201 2.36 -12.75 3.53
C VAL A 201 1.60 -11.83 2.59
N THR A 202 0.28 -11.91 2.62
CA THR A 202 -0.54 -10.91 1.93
C THR A 202 -1.14 -10.00 2.97
N LEU A 203 -0.84 -8.71 2.92
CA LEU A 203 -1.46 -7.68 3.72
C LEU A 203 -1.98 -6.61 2.76
N HIS A 204 -3.30 -6.52 2.62
CA HIS A 204 -3.92 -5.48 1.82
C HIS A 204 -3.91 -4.16 2.56
N VAL A 205 -2.97 -3.28 2.17
CA VAL A 205 -2.80 -1.96 2.77
C VAL A 205 -3.96 -1.07 2.35
N GLY A 206 -4.72 -0.64 3.33
CA GLY A 206 -5.88 0.23 3.14
C GLY A 206 -5.49 1.72 3.10
N LEU A 207 -6.46 2.56 2.75
CA LEU A 207 -6.27 4.01 2.68
C LEU A 207 -6.08 4.70 4.04
N GLY A 208 -6.23 3.98 5.14
CA GLY A 208 -5.87 4.51 6.45
C GLY A 208 -4.45 5.05 6.48
N THR A 209 -3.54 4.44 5.71
CA THR A 209 -2.15 4.86 5.54
C THR A 209 -2.00 6.26 4.94
N PHE A 210 -2.94 6.71 4.11
CA PHE A 210 -2.91 8.05 3.50
C PHE A 210 -3.67 9.10 4.32
N ARG A 211 -4.42 8.70 5.36
CA ARG A 211 -5.15 9.63 6.21
C ARG A 211 -4.20 10.24 7.24
N PRO A 212 -4.13 11.59 7.33
CA PRO A 212 -3.32 12.21 8.37
C PRO A 212 -3.87 11.90 9.76
N VAL A 213 -2.98 11.65 10.72
CA VAL A 213 -3.35 11.49 12.13
C VAL A 213 -3.98 12.78 12.63
N LYS A 214 -5.25 12.73 13.06
CA LYS A 214 -6.01 13.87 13.56
C LYS A 214 -5.93 14.01 15.08
N ALA A 215 -5.72 12.90 15.79
CA ALA A 215 -5.57 12.90 17.23
C ALA A 215 -4.33 13.71 17.66
N GLU A 216 -4.43 14.45 18.74
CA GLU A 216 -3.32 15.20 19.30
C GLU A 216 -2.36 14.28 20.07
N ASN A 217 -2.91 13.38 20.88
CA ASN A 217 -2.13 12.33 21.54
C ASN A 217 -2.11 11.07 20.67
N VAL A 218 -0.97 10.43 20.55
CA VAL A 218 -0.80 9.22 19.71
C VAL A 218 -1.70 8.08 20.21
N GLU A 219 -1.90 7.97 21.51
CA GLU A 219 -2.70 6.96 22.17
C GLU A 219 -4.20 7.06 21.82
N ASP A 220 -4.67 8.26 21.45
CA ASP A 220 -6.08 8.51 21.07
C ASP A 220 -6.35 8.21 19.59
N HIS A 221 -5.32 7.79 18.82
CA HIS A 221 -5.48 7.47 17.42
C HIS A 221 -6.13 6.10 17.23
N HIS A 222 -7.29 6.08 16.57
CA HIS A 222 -7.95 4.84 16.16
C HIS A 222 -7.26 4.24 14.94
N MET A 223 -6.59 3.11 15.14
CA MET A 223 -6.01 2.33 14.05
C MET A 223 -7.11 1.66 13.23
N HIS A 224 -6.99 1.71 11.91
CA HIS A 224 -7.88 0.98 11.00
C HIS A 224 -7.49 -0.50 10.94
N SER A 225 -8.45 -1.34 10.55
CA SER A 225 -8.22 -2.76 10.33
C SER A 225 -7.82 -3.01 8.88
N GLU A 226 -6.93 -3.96 8.69
CA GLU A 226 -6.49 -4.42 7.38
C GLU A 226 -6.67 -5.93 7.27
N HIS A 227 -6.96 -6.40 6.05
CA HIS A 227 -7.08 -7.83 5.78
C HIS A 227 -5.72 -8.43 5.49
N TYR A 228 -5.40 -9.56 6.13
CA TYR A 228 -4.17 -10.28 5.88
C TYR A 228 -4.39 -11.77 5.69
N MET A 229 -3.48 -12.41 4.98
CA MET A 229 -3.36 -13.86 4.86
C MET A 229 -1.92 -14.28 5.19
N LEU A 230 -1.80 -15.28 6.07
CA LEU A 230 -0.52 -15.90 6.41
C LEU A 230 -0.53 -17.35 5.89
N PRO A 231 0.16 -17.65 4.77
CA PRO A 231 0.26 -19.02 4.27
C PRO A 231 0.96 -19.94 5.26
N GLU A 232 0.51 -21.18 5.34
CA GLU A 232 1.08 -22.19 6.25
C GLU A 232 2.58 -22.40 6.03
N ALA A 233 3.03 -22.38 4.77
CA ALA A 233 4.45 -22.49 4.44
C ALA A 233 5.28 -21.35 5.05
N THR A 234 4.77 -20.11 4.98
CA THR A 234 5.43 -18.94 5.59
C THR A 234 5.41 -19.04 7.12
N ALA A 235 4.30 -19.49 7.72
CA ALA A 235 4.23 -19.69 9.16
C ALA A 235 5.25 -20.74 9.64
N LYS A 236 5.42 -21.84 8.91
CA LYS A 236 6.45 -22.84 9.19
C LYS A 236 7.87 -22.27 9.08
N LEU A 237 8.14 -21.48 8.04
CA LEU A 237 9.43 -20.82 7.84
C LEU A 237 9.77 -19.88 9.00
N ILE A 238 8.82 -19.05 9.42
CA ILE A 238 8.98 -18.14 10.57
C ILE A 238 9.29 -18.93 11.84
N ASN A 239 8.54 -20.00 12.12
CA ASN A 239 8.75 -20.81 13.30
C ASN A 239 10.11 -21.49 13.30
N LEU A 240 10.59 -22.00 12.16
CA LEU A 240 11.93 -22.57 12.05
C LEU A 240 13.02 -21.52 12.32
N SER A 241 12.91 -20.32 11.77
CA SER A 241 13.86 -19.24 12.04
C SER A 241 13.88 -18.84 13.52
N LEU A 242 12.71 -18.81 14.19
CA LEU A 242 12.60 -18.48 15.61
C LEU A 242 13.18 -19.55 16.54
N ILE A 243 13.25 -20.82 16.14
CA ILE A 243 13.86 -21.91 16.92
C ILE A 243 15.38 -21.73 17.06
N HIS A 244 16.02 -21.08 16.08
CA HIS A 244 17.46 -20.82 16.09
C HIS A 244 17.86 -19.56 16.87
N ILE A 245 16.90 -18.77 17.36
CA ILE A 245 17.15 -17.64 18.25
C ILE A 245 17.35 -18.20 19.66
N SER A 246 18.60 -18.27 20.11
CA SER A 246 18.98 -18.84 21.41
C SER A 246 18.50 -18.02 22.63
N GLU A 247 17.98 -16.80 22.41
CA GLU A 247 17.28 -16.01 23.43
C GLU A 247 16.12 -15.21 22.82
N PRO A 248 14.92 -15.26 23.41
CA PRO A 248 13.81 -14.45 22.95
C PRO A 248 14.06 -12.98 23.30
N THR A 249 14.60 -12.22 22.36
CA THR A 249 14.61 -10.75 22.45
C THR A 249 13.23 -10.19 22.13
N ARG A 250 12.18 -10.64 22.83
CA ARG A 250 10.91 -9.95 22.83
C ARG A 250 10.98 -8.84 23.89
N PRO A 251 10.87 -7.55 23.52
CA PRO A 251 10.41 -6.57 24.48
C PRO A 251 8.97 -6.94 24.84
N ARG A 252 8.71 -7.08 26.12
CA ARG A 252 7.35 -7.15 26.66
C ARG A 252 6.68 -5.79 26.50
#